data_cb4c89f790bf974bc263e6ea86bfff66
#
_entry.id   cb4c89f790bf974bc263e6ea86bfff66
#
_cell.length_a   1.000
_cell.length_b   1.000
_cell.length_c   1.000
_cell.angle_alpha   90.00
_cell.angle_beta   90.00
_cell.angle_gamma   90.00
#
_symmetry.space_group_name_H-M   'P 1'
#
loop_
_entity.id
_entity.type
_entity.pdbx_description
1 polymer ?
#
loop_
_entity_poly.entity_id
_entity_poly.type
_entity_poly.pdbx_seq_one_letter_code
_entity_poly.pdbx_strand_id
1 'polypeptide(L)'
;MYQRVGKIAFKPNLNNTISLLEELGNPHEKFKSIHIAGTNGKGTSAHSIASILQENGYKVGLYTSPHLKSFTERIKINGTEIDENWIVPFVEKIRTKIELISPSFFEVTVAMAYEYFSVNKIDIAVVETGLGGRLDSTNVLMPEVGLITNIGL
;
A
#
# COMPACT_ATOMS: atom_id res chain seq x y z
N MET A 1 17.46 -11.16 3.11
CA MET A 1 17.03 -12.55 3.39
C MET A 1 15.73 -12.94 2.68
N TYR A 2 14.91 -12.02 2.22
CA TYR A 2 13.59 -12.29 1.59
C TYR A 2 13.60 -12.46 0.06
N GLN A 3 14.72 -12.21 -0.62
CA GLN A 3 14.84 -12.35 -2.08
C GLN A 3 14.95 -13.80 -2.60
N ARG A 4 15.12 -14.81 -1.71
CA ARG A 4 15.29 -16.21 -2.13
C ARG A 4 14.00 -17.02 -2.28
N VAL A 5 12.82 -16.44 -2.03
CA VAL A 5 11.53 -17.15 -2.02
C VAL A 5 10.58 -16.62 -3.10
N GLY A 6 11.11 -16.18 -4.24
CA GLY A 6 10.33 -15.48 -5.29
C GLY A 6 9.14 -16.25 -5.88
N LYS A 7 9.08 -17.59 -5.80
CA LYS A 7 7.94 -18.38 -6.30
C LYS A 7 6.90 -18.73 -5.23
N ILE A 8 7.24 -18.63 -3.94
CA ILE A 8 6.32 -18.97 -2.82
C ILE A 8 5.59 -17.71 -2.33
N ALA A 9 6.09 -16.51 -2.64
CA ALA A 9 5.55 -15.25 -2.15
C ALA A 9 4.29 -14.75 -2.89
N PHE A 10 4.00 -15.24 -4.09
CA PHE A 10 2.81 -14.86 -4.83
C PHE A 10 1.66 -15.82 -4.54
N LYS A 11 0.75 -15.40 -3.67
CA LYS A 11 -0.53 -16.08 -3.44
C LYS A 11 -1.56 -15.46 -4.38
N PRO A 12 -2.15 -16.22 -5.32
CA PRO A 12 -3.06 -15.68 -6.33
C PRO A 12 -4.46 -15.42 -5.79
N ASN A 13 -4.57 -14.80 -4.61
CA ASN A 13 -5.84 -14.40 -3.99
C ASN A 13 -5.60 -13.25 -3.00
N LEU A 14 -6.66 -12.57 -2.60
CA LEU A 14 -6.62 -11.42 -1.68
C LEU A 14 -6.97 -11.80 -0.23
N ASN A 15 -7.17 -13.08 0.08
CA ASN A 15 -7.71 -13.52 1.36
C ASN A 15 -6.87 -13.07 2.57
N ASN A 16 -5.54 -13.15 2.48
CA ASN A 16 -4.68 -12.71 3.56
C ASN A 16 -4.76 -11.20 3.78
N THR A 17 -4.74 -10.42 2.68
CA THR A 17 -4.86 -8.96 2.77
C THR A 17 -6.21 -8.56 3.39
N ILE A 18 -7.30 -9.16 2.92
CA ILE A 18 -8.64 -8.93 3.48
C ILE A 18 -8.64 -9.29 4.96
N SER A 19 -8.13 -10.45 5.34
CA SER A 19 -8.10 -10.91 6.73
C SER A 19 -7.25 -10.03 7.65
N LEU A 20 -6.15 -9.44 7.14
CA LEU A 20 -5.36 -8.44 7.88
C LEU A 20 -6.14 -7.13 8.07
N LEU A 21 -6.84 -6.69 7.03
CA LEU A 21 -7.61 -5.45 7.07
C LEU A 21 -8.85 -5.57 7.97
N GLU A 22 -9.53 -6.72 7.98
CA GLU A 22 -10.62 -7.01 8.93
C GLU A 22 -10.12 -6.94 10.38
N GLU A 23 -8.96 -7.52 10.69
CA GLU A 23 -8.34 -7.44 12.02
C GLU A 23 -8.05 -5.99 12.45
N LEU A 24 -7.74 -5.12 11.48
CA LEU A 24 -7.49 -3.69 11.69
C LEU A 24 -8.75 -2.82 11.66
N GLY A 25 -9.95 -3.40 11.47
CA GLY A 25 -11.22 -2.67 11.37
C GLY A 25 -11.40 -1.94 10.06
N ASN A 26 -10.98 -2.56 8.95
CA ASN A 26 -11.13 -2.11 7.56
C ASN A 26 -10.63 -0.67 7.33
N PRO A 27 -9.36 -0.37 7.65
CA PRO A 27 -8.83 0.99 7.53
C PRO A 27 -8.90 1.56 6.11
N HIS A 28 -8.87 0.70 5.09
CA HIS A 28 -8.93 1.07 3.68
C HIS A 28 -10.27 1.68 3.23
N GLU A 29 -11.32 1.52 4.01
CA GLU A 29 -12.64 2.10 3.77
C GLU A 29 -12.79 3.53 4.34
N LYS A 30 -11.77 4.02 5.08
CA LYS A 30 -11.87 5.28 5.84
C LYS A 30 -11.27 6.49 5.12
N PHE A 31 -10.79 6.33 3.89
CA PHE A 31 -10.24 7.39 3.05
C PHE A 31 -10.54 7.14 1.58
N LYS A 32 -10.54 8.19 0.79
CA LYS A 32 -10.64 8.10 -0.68
C LYS A 32 -9.34 7.61 -1.28
N SER A 33 -9.39 7.03 -2.48
CA SER A 33 -8.17 6.55 -3.12
C SER A 33 -8.16 6.75 -4.64
N ILE A 34 -6.94 6.87 -5.17
CA ILE A 34 -6.59 6.75 -6.59
C ILE A 34 -5.69 5.54 -6.71
N HIS A 35 -6.03 4.60 -7.57
CA HIS A 35 -5.31 3.34 -7.73
C HIS A 35 -4.62 3.29 -9.09
N ILE A 36 -3.30 3.03 -9.10
CA ILE A 36 -2.46 3.15 -10.31
C ILE A 36 -1.84 1.80 -10.63
N ALA A 37 -2.18 1.28 -11.81
CA ALA A 37 -1.61 0.05 -12.36
C ALA A 37 -0.84 0.34 -13.66
N GLY A 38 -0.13 -0.68 -14.18
CA GLY A 38 0.59 -0.62 -15.44
C GLY A 38 1.96 -1.27 -15.38
N THR A 39 2.66 -1.32 -16.51
CA THR A 39 4.02 -1.89 -16.59
C THR A 39 5.06 -0.87 -16.18
N ASN A 40 5.10 0.29 -16.82
CA ASN A 40 6.06 1.36 -16.56
C ASN A 40 5.36 2.65 -16.17
N GLY A 41 6.06 3.52 -15.42
CA GLY A 41 5.59 4.86 -15.10
C GLY A 41 4.60 4.95 -13.93
N LYS A 42 4.22 3.84 -13.28
CA LYS A 42 3.31 3.85 -12.13
C LYS A 42 3.80 4.79 -11.02
N GLY A 43 5.02 4.58 -10.53
CA GLY A 43 5.60 5.40 -9.46
C GLY A 43 5.71 6.87 -9.83
N THR A 44 6.14 7.19 -11.06
CA THR A 44 6.19 8.58 -11.56
C THR A 44 4.82 9.21 -11.53
N SER A 45 3.81 8.53 -12.07
CA SER A 45 2.42 9.01 -12.05
C SER A 45 1.89 9.18 -10.63
N ALA A 46 2.20 8.22 -9.73
CA ALA A 46 1.78 8.27 -8.33
C ALA A 46 2.35 9.50 -7.61
N HIS A 47 3.66 9.76 -7.76
CA HIS A 47 4.29 10.93 -7.16
C HIS A 47 3.76 12.24 -7.74
N SER A 48 3.56 12.32 -9.06
CA SER A 48 3.02 13.52 -9.71
C SER A 48 1.61 13.83 -9.23
N ILE A 49 0.72 12.84 -9.18
CA ILE A 49 -0.67 13.02 -8.70
C ILE A 49 -0.67 13.39 -7.22
N ALA A 50 0.13 12.72 -6.38
CA ALA A 50 0.25 13.06 -4.97
C ALA A 50 0.71 14.50 -4.76
N SER A 51 1.72 14.96 -5.50
CA SER A 51 2.21 16.33 -5.45
C SER A 51 1.13 17.35 -5.83
N ILE A 52 0.39 17.12 -6.93
CA ILE A 52 -0.71 18.00 -7.37
C ILE A 52 -1.79 18.10 -6.28
N LEU A 53 -2.17 16.98 -5.67
CA LEU A 53 -3.18 16.96 -4.61
C LEU A 53 -2.69 17.72 -3.37
N GLN A 54 -1.42 17.57 -2.99
CA GLN A 54 -0.81 18.29 -1.87
C GLN A 54 -0.81 19.81 -2.10
N GLU A 55 -0.43 20.25 -3.29
CA GLU A 55 -0.46 21.68 -3.66
C GLU A 55 -1.89 22.28 -3.64
N ASN A 56 -2.90 21.42 -3.78
CA ASN A 56 -4.31 21.81 -3.65
C ASN A 56 -4.84 21.69 -2.21
N GLY A 57 -3.97 21.47 -1.21
CA GLY A 57 -4.31 21.50 0.20
C GLY A 57 -4.83 20.19 0.79
N TYR A 58 -4.84 19.08 0.03
CA TYR A 58 -5.23 17.78 0.56
C TYR A 58 -4.14 17.17 1.42
N LYS A 59 -4.52 16.45 2.45
CA LYS A 59 -3.62 15.54 3.19
C LYS A 59 -3.54 14.22 2.45
N VAL A 60 -2.44 13.98 1.77
CA VAL A 60 -2.28 12.89 0.80
C VAL A 60 -1.42 11.77 1.38
N GLY A 61 -1.95 10.54 1.38
CA GLY A 61 -1.17 9.32 1.55
C GLY A 61 -0.62 8.86 0.20
N LEU A 62 0.63 8.42 0.17
CA LEU A 62 1.28 7.85 -1.02
C LEU A 62 1.85 6.48 -0.68
N TYR A 63 1.43 5.46 -1.43
CA TYR A 63 2.00 4.11 -1.37
C TYR A 63 2.66 3.77 -2.69
N THR A 64 3.96 3.43 -2.64
CA THR A 64 4.73 3.04 -3.84
C THR A 64 5.62 1.83 -3.56
N SER A 65 6.01 1.10 -4.62
CA SER A 65 6.90 -0.05 -4.51
C SER A 65 7.69 -0.30 -5.82
N PRO A 66 8.87 -0.91 -5.74
CA PRO A 66 9.66 -1.19 -4.53
C PRO A 66 10.32 0.07 -3.95
N HIS A 67 10.92 -0.04 -2.76
CA HIS A 67 11.82 0.98 -2.22
C HIS A 67 13.23 0.86 -2.82
N LEU A 68 13.99 1.94 -2.80
CA LEU A 68 15.37 1.99 -3.30
C LEU A 68 16.39 1.77 -2.17
N LYS A 69 16.21 2.41 -1.03
CA LYS A 69 17.11 2.40 0.12
C LYS A 69 16.43 1.91 1.39
N SER A 70 15.37 2.59 1.80
CA SER A 70 14.67 2.35 3.05
C SER A 70 13.25 1.86 2.81
N PHE A 71 12.79 0.95 3.67
CA PHE A 71 11.41 0.50 3.69
C PHE A 71 10.42 1.67 3.83
N THR A 72 10.77 2.69 4.59
CA THR A 72 9.94 3.87 4.87
C THR A 72 9.54 4.66 3.63
N GLU A 73 10.33 4.57 2.55
CA GLU A 73 10.03 5.19 1.25
C GLU A 73 8.68 4.76 0.66
N ARG A 74 8.20 3.56 1.04
CA ARG A 74 6.97 2.98 0.49
C ARG A 74 5.70 3.68 0.98
N ILE A 75 5.75 4.32 2.14
CA ILE A 75 4.58 4.88 2.83
C ILE A 75 4.89 6.32 3.21
N LYS A 76 4.19 7.26 2.60
CA LYS A 76 4.38 8.69 2.85
C LYS A 76 3.06 9.39 3.11
N ILE A 77 3.10 10.42 3.94
CA ILE A 77 1.99 11.38 4.09
C ILE A 77 2.55 12.77 3.83
N ASN A 78 1.99 13.48 2.86
CA ASN A 78 2.47 14.79 2.42
C ASN A 78 3.99 14.82 2.20
N GLY A 79 4.52 13.81 1.51
CA GLY A 79 5.94 13.67 1.19
C GLY A 79 6.82 13.19 2.34
N THR A 80 6.32 13.18 3.58
CA THR A 80 7.06 12.68 4.75
C THR A 80 6.89 11.17 4.89
N GLU A 81 7.98 10.44 5.00
CA GLU A 81 8.00 8.99 5.18
C GLU A 81 7.40 8.58 6.53
N ILE A 82 6.85 7.35 6.59
CA ILE A 82 6.37 6.75 7.83
C ILE A 82 7.47 6.74 8.90
N ASP A 83 7.11 7.10 10.14
CA ASP A 83 8.03 7.03 11.27
C ASP A 83 8.40 5.56 11.57
N GLU A 84 9.69 5.27 11.63
CA GLU A 84 10.20 3.94 11.98
C GLU A 84 9.67 3.45 13.33
N ASN A 85 9.48 4.36 14.28
CA ASN A 85 8.91 4.05 15.60
C ASN A 85 7.46 3.58 15.54
N TRP A 86 6.75 3.82 14.44
CA TRP A 86 5.39 3.33 14.24
C TRP A 86 5.34 1.87 13.73
N ILE A 87 6.42 1.44 13.04
CA ILE A 87 6.46 0.14 12.34
C ILE A 87 6.43 -1.02 13.35
N VAL A 88 7.29 -0.98 14.38
CA VAL A 88 7.39 -2.07 15.35
C VAL A 88 6.09 -2.25 16.13
N PRO A 89 5.48 -1.22 16.73
CA PRO A 89 4.19 -1.33 17.38
C PRO A 89 3.07 -1.88 16.47
N PHE A 90 3.06 -1.50 15.20
CA PHE A 90 2.11 -2.04 14.23
C PHE A 90 2.28 -3.55 14.04
N VAL A 91 3.51 -4.01 13.83
CA VAL A 91 3.78 -5.46 13.65
C VAL A 91 3.41 -6.24 14.91
N GLU A 92 3.71 -5.72 16.10
CA GLU A 92 3.30 -6.33 17.37
C GLU A 92 1.77 -6.41 17.49
N LYS A 93 1.05 -5.36 17.09
CA LYS A 93 -0.43 -5.32 17.11
C LYS A 93 -1.06 -6.46 16.32
N ILE A 94 -0.47 -6.82 15.17
CA ILE A 94 -1.02 -7.87 14.29
C ILE A 94 -0.24 -9.19 14.33
N ARG A 95 0.69 -9.36 15.28
CA ARG A 95 1.59 -10.52 15.37
C ARG A 95 0.82 -11.84 15.34
N THR A 96 -0.19 -12.01 16.18
CA THR A 96 -1.01 -13.23 16.26
C THR A 96 -1.65 -13.56 14.91
N LYS A 97 -2.14 -12.54 14.21
CA LYS A 97 -2.73 -12.70 12.87
C LYS A 97 -1.68 -13.11 11.84
N ILE A 98 -0.48 -12.49 11.88
CA ILE A 98 0.64 -12.86 11.00
C ILE A 98 1.02 -14.34 11.20
N GLU A 99 1.15 -14.79 12.45
CA GLU A 99 1.49 -16.18 12.77
C GLU A 99 0.41 -17.17 12.28
N LEU A 100 -0.87 -16.79 12.39
CA LEU A 100 -2.01 -17.62 11.99
C LEU A 100 -2.11 -17.83 10.48
N ILE A 101 -2.00 -16.74 9.68
CA ILE A 101 -2.28 -16.78 8.23
C ILE A 101 -1.03 -16.76 7.36
N SER A 102 0.15 -16.53 7.96
CA SER A 102 1.45 -16.45 7.28
C SER A 102 1.38 -15.57 6.01
N PRO A 103 1.07 -14.28 6.13
CA PRO A 103 0.96 -13.38 4.99
C PRO A 103 2.35 -13.12 4.39
N SER A 104 2.38 -12.72 3.12
CA SER A 104 3.60 -12.24 2.48
C SER A 104 4.01 -10.88 3.05
N PHE A 105 5.29 -10.54 2.87
CA PHE A 105 5.80 -9.20 3.21
C PHE A 105 4.98 -8.07 2.55
N PHE A 106 4.58 -8.27 1.28
CA PHE A 106 3.82 -7.26 0.54
C PHE A 106 2.41 -7.09 1.12
N GLU A 107 1.72 -8.17 1.48
CA GLU A 107 0.39 -8.13 2.11
C GLU A 107 0.43 -7.36 3.44
N VAL A 108 1.46 -7.64 4.28
CA VAL A 108 1.66 -6.90 5.55
C VAL A 108 1.96 -5.42 5.30
N THR A 109 2.77 -5.11 4.29
CA THR A 109 3.12 -3.73 3.96
C THR A 109 1.92 -2.92 3.49
N VAL A 110 1.05 -3.52 2.67
CA VAL A 110 -0.20 -2.88 2.23
C VAL A 110 -1.13 -2.61 3.42
N ALA A 111 -1.32 -3.60 4.29
CA ALA A 111 -2.14 -3.43 5.49
C ALA A 111 -1.58 -2.33 6.42
N MET A 112 -0.25 -2.27 6.57
CA MET A 112 0.45 -1.22 7.31
C MET A 112 0.18 0.18 6.74
N ALA A 113 0.31 0.32 5.41
CA ALA A 113 0.06 1.59 4.74
C ALA A 113 -1.37 2.09 4.98
N TYR A 114 -2.35 1.21 4.81
CA TYR A 114 -3.76 1.59 4.96
C TYR A 114 -4.12 1.94 6.41
N GLU A 115 -3.60 1.21 7.39
CA GLU A 115 -3.78 1.55 8.80
C GLU A 115 -3.11 2.90 9.12
N TYR A 116 -1.89 3.13 8.64
CA TYR A 116 -1.18 4.39 8.84
C TYR A 116 -1.94 5.58 8.25
N PHE A 117 -2.47 5.43 7.05
CA PHE A 117 -3.29 6.44 6.39
C PHE A 117 -4.59 6.74 7.15
N SER A 118 -5.29 5.70 7.57
CA SER A 118 -6.54 5.81 8.34
C SER A 118 -6.33 6.51 9.69
N VAL A 119 -5.32 6.09 10.47
CA VAL A 119 -5.01 6.68 11.79
C VAL A 119 -4.63 8.15 11.66
N ASN A 120 -3.91 8.49 10.61
CA ASN A 120 -3.51 9.88 10.32
C ASN A 120 -4.61 10.71 9.64
N LYS A 121 -5.79 10.13 9.36
CA LYS A 121 -6.95 10.83 8.79
C LYS A 121 -6.55 11.59 7.51
N ILE A 122 -5.98 10.90 6.55
CA ILE A 122 -5.70 11.49 5.24
C ILE A 122 -7.01 11.74 4.48
N ASP A 123 -7.00 12.70 3.56
CA ASP A 123 -8.15 12.98 2.69
C ASP A 123 -8.22 11.98 1.54
N ILE A 124 -7.07 11.64 0.96
CA ILE A 124 -6.97 10.76 -0.21
C ILE A 124 -5.63 10.02 -0.24
N ALA A 125 -5.67 8.76 -0.64
CA ALA A 125 -4.47 7.96 -0.90
C ALA A 125 -4.22 7.84 -2.41
N VAL A 126 -2.97 7.96 -2.83
CA VAL A 126 -2.49 7.55 -4.15
C VAL A 126 -1.72 6.25 -3.99
N VAL A 127 -2.20 5.18 -4.61
CA VAL A 127 -1.71 3.82 -4.36
C VAL A 127 -1.23 3.18 -5.66
N GLU A 128 0.04 2.84 -5.72
CA GLU A 128 0.65 2.08 -6.80
C GLU A 128 0.49 0.58 -6.57
N THR A 129 0.07 -0.18 -7.60
CA THR A 129 0.09 -1.66 -7.57
C THR A 129 1.53 -2.17 -7.55
N GLY A 130 1.76 -3.27 -6.83
CA GLY A 130 3.07 -3.93 -6.84
C GLY A 130 3.32 -4.71 -8.13
N LEU A 131 2.38 -5.60 -8.48
CA LEU A 131 2.49 -6.47 -9.65
C LEU A 131 1.12 -6.76 -10.27
N GLY A 132 0.98 -6.48 -11.56
CA GLY A 132 -0.27 -6.69 -12.28
C GLY A 132 -1.35 -5.71 -11.84
N GLY A 133 -2.47 -6.19 -11.32
CA GLY A 133 -3.60 -5.37 -10.85
C GLY A 133 -4.63 -6.20 -10.11
N ARG A 134 -5.39 -7.05 -10.81
CA ARG A 134 -6.57 -7.74 -10.27
C ARG A 134 -6.33 -8.54 -8.98
N LEU A 135 -5.18 -9.19 -8.82
CA LEU A 135 -4.82 -9.99 -7.64
C LEU A 135 -3.66 -9.36 -6.85
N ASP A 136 -3.36 -8.09 -7.11
CA ASP A 136 -2.43 -7.33 -6.29
C ASP A 136 -3.05 -7.01 -4.93
N SER A 137 -2.27 -7.13 -3.85
CA SER A 137 -2.78 -6.89 -2.48
C SER A 137 -3.37 -5.48 -2.29
N THR A 138 -2.98 -4.53 -3.13
CA THR A 138 -3.56 -3.17 -3.10
C THR A 138 -4.99 -3.12 -3.65
N ASN A 139 -5.42 -4.12 -4.43
CA ASN A 139 -6.71 -4.13 -5.13
C ASN A 139 -7.91 -4.54 -4.24
N VAL A 140 -7.82 -4.27 -2.96
CA VAL A 140 -8.94 -4.32 -2.00
C VAL A 140 -9.65 -2.97 -1.86
N LEU A 141 -9.08 -1.93 -2.46
CA LEU A 141 -9.64 -0.58 -2.47
C LEU A 141 -10.86 -0.49 -3.39
N MET A 142 -11.77 0.43 -3.06
CA MET A 142 -12.80 0.95 -3.96
C MET A 142 -12.39 2.38 -4.39
N PRO A 143 -11.52 2.52 -5.41
CA PRO A 143 -10.93 3.81 -5.74
C PRO A 143 -11.93 4.74 -6.43
N GLU A 144 -11.80 6.05 -6.17
CA GLU A 144 -12.53 7.10 -6.92
C GLU A 144 -12.06 7.14 -8.39
N VAL A 145 -10.77 6.84 -8.62
CA VAL A 145 -10.16 6.81 -9.95
C VAL A 145 -9.18 5.65 -10.05
N GLY A 146 -9.32 4.83 -11.09
CA GLY A 146 -8.33 3.87 -11.53
C GLY A 146 -7.55 4.39 -12.74
N LEU A 147 -6.22 4.34 -12.67
CA LEU A 147 -5.32 4.73 -13.74
C LEU A 147 -4.50 3.54 -14.22
N ILE A 148 -4.41 3.34 -15.52
CA ILE A 148 -3.47 2.40 -16.14
C ILE A 148 -2.48 3.21 -16.98
N THR A 149 -1.20 3.20 -16.60
CA THR A 149 -0.17 4.00 -17.27
C THR A 149 0.15 3.46 -18.66
N ASN A 150 0.53 2.20 -18.74
CA ASN A 150 0.67 1.45 -19.98
C ASN A 150 0.66 -0.06 -19.70
N ILE A 151 0.43 -0.85 -20.74
CA ILE A 151 0.59 -2.29 -20.70
C ILE A 151 1.68 -2.63 -21.72
N GLY A 152 2.87 -3.01 -21.21
CA GLY A 152 3.98 -3.48 -22.02
C GLY A 152 3.96 -5.00 -22.14
N LEU A 153 4.37 -5.50 -23.30
CA LEU A 153 4.62 -6.93 -23.57
C LEU A 153 6.06 -7.28 -23.20
#